data_9015e2756c08d59beaa54c0a5139a371
#
_entry.id   9015e2756c08d59beaa54c0a5139a371
#
_cell.length_a   1.000
_cell.length_b   1.000
_cell.length_c   1.000
_cell.angle_alpha   90.00
_cell.angle_beta   90.00
_cell.angle_gamma   90.00
#
_symmetry.space_group_name_H-M   'P 1'
#
loop_
_entity.id
_entity.type
_entity.pdbx_description
1 polymer ?
#
loop_
_entity_poly.entity_id
_entity_poly.type
_entity_poly.pdbx_seq_one_letter_code
_entity_poly.pdbx_strand_id
1 'polypeptide(L)'
;MDKWDQRFMELAWVISNWASCFKPNRKIGCVIVKNKRIVTTGYNGAPAGIKTCVERGECLRKKIGIASGTHAELCYAVHAEQNAIIQAAKLGSSIEGATLYCTHQPCVLCAKMIVNAGIKRVVYEEGYPDDFALKIFEEGGVALEQMQTREKEPDHE
;
A
#
# COMPACT_ATOMS: atom_id res chain seq x y z
N MET A 1 -5.81 -17.85 -6.69
CA MET A 1 -4.79 -16.88 -7.12
C MET A 1 -3.74 -17.56 -7.97
N ASP A 2 -3.37 -16.92 -9.05
CA ASP A 2 -2.44 -17.51 -10.01
C ASP A 2 -0.97 -17.12 -9.71
N LYS A 3 -0.06 -17.65 -10.55
CA LYS A 3 1.37 -17.37 -10.40
C LYS A 3 1.74 -15.89 -10.57
N TRP A 4 0.92 -15.12 -11.30
CA TRP A 4 1.18 -13.69 -11.50
C TRP A 4 0.82 -12.90 -10.27
N ASP A 5 -0.26 -13.25 -9.58
CA ASP A 5 -0.61 -12.65 -8.30
C ASP A 5 0.52 -12.83 -7.28
N GLN A 6 1.08 -14.04 -7.22
CA GLN A 6 2.22 -14.33 -6.34
C GLN A 6 3.45 -13.47 -6.68
N ARG A 7 3.80 -13.38 -7.96
CA ARG A 7 4.95 -12.58 -8.41
C ARG A 7 4.81 -11.10 -8.09
N PHE A 8 3.63 -10.54 -8.35
CA PHE A 8 3.39 -9.12 -8.06
C PHE A 8 3.31 -8.84 -6.56
N MET A 9 2.82 -9.78 -5.76
CA MET A 9 2.86 -9.65 -4.31
C MET A 9 4.30 -9.74 -3.78
N GLU A 10 5.11 -10.65 -4.29
CA GLU A 10 6.55 -10.71 -3.95
C GLU A 10 7.24 -9.39 -4.25
N LEU A 11 6.94 -8.78 -5.39
CA LEU A 11 7.48 -7.48 -5.74
C LEU A 11 6.99 -6.38 -4.78
N ALA A 12 5.71 -6.40 -4.40
CA ALA A 12 5.18 -5.46 -3.40
C ALA A 12 5.95 -5.55 -2.08
N TRP A 13 6.32 -6.75 -1.64
CA TRP A 13 7.16 -6.95 -0.46
C TRP A 13 8.57 -6.41 -0.64
N VAL A 14 9.18 -6.59 -1.80
CA VAL A 14 10.50 -5.99 -2.10
C VAL A 14 10.40 -4.46 -2.01
N ILE A 15 9.40 -3.86 -2.63
CA ILE A 15 9.16 -2.42 -2.59
C ILE A 15 8.93 -1.92 -1.16
N SER A 16 8.26 -2.70 -0.32
CA SER A 16 8.01 -2.33 1.09
C SER A 16 9.29 -2.06 1.88
N ASN A 17 10.40 -2.71 1.52
CA ASN A 17 11.69 -2.51 2.18
C ASN A 17 12.25 -1.09 2.00
N TRP A 18 11.74 -0.35 1.03
CA TRP A 18 12.15 1.04 0.77
C TRP A 18 11.39 2.06 1.61
N ALA A 19 10.37 1.62 2.35
CA ALA A 19 9.59 2.49 3.22
C ALA A 19 10.47 3.24 4.22
N SER A 20 10.19 4.52 4.39
CA SER A 20 10.94 5.42 5.26
C SER A 20 10.26 5.69 6.60
N CYS A 21 9.31 4.84 7.00
CA CYS A 21 8.70 4.88 8.33
C CYS A 21 9.73 4.51 9.40
N PHE A 22 9.75 5.27 10.49
CA PHE A 22 10.62 4.98 11.64
C PHE A 22 10.32 3.64 12.33
N LYS A 23 9.06 3.19 12.25
CA LYS A 23 8.63 1.91 12.83
C LYS A 23 8.87 0.78 11.82
N PRO A 24 9.72 -0.21 12.12
CA PRO A 24 10.09 -1.27 11.16
C PRO A 24 8.91 -2.17 10.75
N ASN A 25 7.90 -2.34 11.60
CA ASN A 25 6.71 -3.13 11.33
C ASN A 25 5.62 -2.39 10.52
N ARG A 26 5.89 -1.18 10.08
CA ARG A 26 5.00 -0.31 9.30
C ARG A 26 5.48 -0.10 7.86
N LYS A 27 6.24 -1.05 7.35
CA LYS A 27 6.71 -1.02 5.96
C LYS A 27 5.67 -1.63 5.05
N ILE A 28 5.12 -0.80 4.17
CA ILE A 28 4.07 -1.16 3.23
C ILE A 28 4.57 -0.90 1.81
N GLY A 29 4.33 -1.84 0.92
CA GLY A 29 4.64 -1.74 -0.50
C GLY A 29 3.43 -2.02 -1.35
N CYS A 30 3.39 -1.38 -2.51
CA CYS A 30 2.27 -1.45 -3.43
C CYS A 30 2.76 -1.47 -4.88
N VAL A 31 2.11 -2.27 -5.72
CA VAL A 31 2.37 -2.37 -7.15
C VAL A 31 1.05 -2.27 -7.91
N ILE A 32 0.97 -1.39 -8.89
CA ILE A 32 -0.19 -1.29 -9.80
C ILE A 32 0.17 -1.94 -11.12
N VAL A 33 -0.66 -2.89 -11.53
CA VAL A 33 -0.44 -3.75 -12.71
C VAL A 33 -1.63 -3.66 -13.65
N LYS A 34 -1.34 -3.54 -14.93
CA LYS A 34 -2.34 -3.57 -16.00
C LYS A 34 -1.87 -4.50 -17.12
N ASN A 35 -2.72 -5.47 -17.51
CA ASN A 35 -2.35 -6.44 -18.54
C ASN A 35 -1.02 -7.15 -18.25
N LYS A 36 -0.82 -7.60 -17.01
CA LYS A 36 0.43 -8.25 -16.54
C LYS A 36 1.69 -7.38 -16.68
N ARG A 37 1.54 -6.06 -16.78
CA ARG A 37 2.65 -5.12 -16.81
C ARG A 37 2.57 -4.18 -15.63
N ILE A 38 3.71 -3.94 -15.00
CA ILE A 38 3.82 -2.98 -13.91
C ILE A 38 3.65 -1.58 -14.49
N VAL A 39 2.70 -0.82 -13.95
CA VAL A 39 2.49 0.59 -14.31
C VAL A 39 3.26 1.48 -13.34
N THR A 40 2.99 1.33 -12.05
CA THR A 40 3.64 2.10 -10.98
C THR A 40 3.85 1.24 -9.74
N THR A 41 4.70 1.76 -8.86
CA THR A 41 4.95 1.20 -7.53
C THR A 41 4.82 2.32 -6.49
N GLY A 42 4.65 1.94 -5.24
CA GLY A 42 4.63 2.87 -4.13
C GLY A 42 5.04 2.18 -2.82
N TYR A 43 5.62 2.95 -1.95
CA TYR A 43 5.90 2.56 -0.56
C TYR A 43 5.57 3.73 0.35
N ASN A 44 5.32 3.46 1.62
CA ASN A 44 5.01 4.53 2.55
C ASN A 44 6.27 5.32 2.92
N GLY A 45 6.19 6.62 2.73
CA GLY A 45 7.32 7.51 2.95
C GLY A 45 6.92 8.97 2.90
N ALA A 46 7.79 9.83 3.43
CA ALA A 46 7.59 11.27 3.39
C ALA A 46 7.52 11.78 1.94
N PRO A 47 6.78 12.88 1.70
CA PRO A 47 6.78 13.51 0.37
C PRO A 47 8.18 13.84 -0.12
N ALA A 48 8.36 13.85 -1.43
CA ALA A 48 9.66 14.18 -2.04
C ALA A 48 10.16 15.56 -1.56
N GLY A 49 11.43 15.61 -1.14
CA GLY A 49 12.05 16.80 -0.59
C GLY A 49 11.76 17.08 0.89
N ILE A 50 10.88 16.31 1.51
CA ILE A 50 10.60 16.37 2.94
C ILE A 50 11.45 15.31 3.67
N LYS A 51 12.02 15.70 4.79
CA LYS A 51 12.84 14.82 5.63
C LYS A 51 12.02 13.60 6.10
N THR A 52 12.54 12.41 5.91
CA THR A 52 11.86 11.16 6.27
C THR A 52 11.82 10.95 7.77
N CYS A 53 10.91 10.08 8.25
CA CYS A 53 10.87 9.72 9.68
C CYS A 53 12.15 9.02 10.14
N VAL A 54 12.78 8.22 9.26
CA VAL A 54 14.08 7.60 9.56
C VAL A 54 15.16 8.66 9.75
N GLU A 55 15.23 9.64 8.87
CA GLU A 55 16.18 10.77 8.99
C GLU A 55 15.91 11.66 10.19
N ARG A 56 14.63 11.78 10.60
CA ARG A 56 14.24 12.49 11.84
C ARG A 56 14.59 11.70 13.09
N GLY A 57 14.69 10.37 12.99
CA GLY A 57 14.93 9.47 14.12
C GLY A 57 13.75 9.36 15.08
N GLU A 58 12.54 9.71 14.65
CA GLU A 58 11.34 9.72 15.48
C GLU A 58 10.05 9.56 14.65
N CYS A 59 8.98 9.14 15.34
CA CYS A 59 7.62 9.17 14.82
C CYS A 59 6.85 10.35 15.45
N LEU A 60 6.38 11.30 14.64
CA LEU A 60 5.68 12.47 15.15
C LEU A 60 4.43 12.09 15.96
N ARG A 61 3.62 11.15 15.47
CA ARG A 61 2.40 10.72 16.18
C ARG A 61 2.74 10.12 17.55
N LYS A 62 3.77 9.29 17.64
CA LYS A 62 4.24 8.73 18.90
C LYS A 62 4.73 9.82 19.84
N LYS A 63 5.50 10.78 19.32
CA LYS A 63 6.05 11.92 20.09
C LYS A 63 4.97 12.77 20.73
N ILE A 64 3.87 13.03 20.04
CA ILE A 64 2.74 13.84 20.53
C ILE A 64 1.64 13.01 21.20
N GLY A 65 1.86 11.72 21.45
CA GLY A 65 0.97 10.86 22.22
C GLY A 65 -0.26 10.35 21.46
N ILE A 66 -0.22 10.30 20.12
CA ILE A 66 -1.32 9.80 19.31
C ILE A 66 -1.23 8.28 19.17
N ALA A 67 -2.36 7.61 19.39
CA ALA A 67 -2.46 6.16 19.24
C ALA A 67 -2.16 5.71 17.81
N SER A 68 -1.47 4.57 17.69
CA SER A 68 -1.15 3.95 16.41
C SER A 68 -2.44 3.67 15.61
N GLY A 69 -2.39 3.96 14.30
CA GLY A 69 -3.53 3.76 13.40
C GLY A 69 -4.58 4.87 13.43
N THR A 70 -4.39 5.93 14.23
CA THR A 70 -5.28 7.08 14.30
C THR A 70 -4.58 8.34 13.82
N HIS A 71 -5.36 9.35 13.42
CA HIS A 71 -4.86 10.66 12.98
C HIS A 71 -3.71 10.57 11.96
N ALA A 72 -3.96 9.85 10.85
CA ALA A 72 -2.99 9.69 9.77
C ALA A 72 -2.51 11.03 9.17
N GLU A 73 -3.33 12.07 9.24
CA GLU A 73 -3.01 13.44 8.81
C GLU A 73 -1.82 14.06 9.57
N LEU A 74 -1.51 13.55 10.75
CA LEU A 74 -0.36 13.99 11.56
C LEU A 74 0.90 13.14 11.33
N CYS A 75 0.88 12.23 10.38
CA CYS A 75 2.03 11.44 9.95
C CYS A 75 2.69 12.09 8.74
N TYR A 76 4.00 12.20 8.72
CA TYR A 76 4.74 12.68 7.54
C TYR A 76 4.63 11.75 6.33
N ALA A 77 4.41 10.47 6.55
CA ALA A 77 4.38 9.49 5.48
C ALA A 77 3.11 9.60 4.63
N VAL A 78 3.29 9.60 3.33
CA VAL A 78 2.24 9.31 2.36
C VAL A 78 2.11 7.79 2.26
N HIS A 79 0.90 7.26 2.17
CA HIS A 79 0.67 5.82 2.10
C HIS A 79 1.21 5.22 0.80
N ALA A 80 1.54 3.95 0.82
CA ALA A 80 2.07 3.23 -0.35
C ALA A 80 1.11 3.31 -1.55
N GLU A 81 -0.17 3.08 -1.31
CA GLU A 81 -1.23 3.13 -2.34
C GLU A 81 -1.37 4.55 -2.91
N GLN A 82 -1.33 5.55 -2.06
CA GLN A 82 -1.38 6.95 -2.46
C GLN A 82 -0.18 7.31 -3.34
N ASN A 83 1.02 6.90 -2.95
CA ASN A 83 2.23 7.13 -3.74
C ASN A 83 2.17 6.46 -5.11
N ALA A 84 1.68 5.23 -5.20
CA ALA A 84 1.51 4.54 -6.47
C ALA A 84 0.52 5.27 -7.40
N ILE A 85 -0.59 5.75 -6.88
CA ILE A 85 -1.59 6.52 -7.63
C ILE A 85 -1.02 7.89 -8.06
N ILE A 86 -0.33 8.56 -7.17
CA ILE A 86 0.33 9.85 -7.47
C ILE A 86 1.38 9.69 -8.57
N GLN A 87 2.20 8.63 -8.53
CA GLN A 87 3.18 8.37 -9.58
C GLN A 87 2.50 8.16 -10.94
N ALA A 88 1.39 7.42 -10.99
CA ALA A 88 0.61 7.27 -12.21
C ALA A 88 0.14 8.62 -12.76
N ALA A 89 -0.36 9.50 -11.89
CA ALA A 89 -0.79 10.84 -12.27
C ALA A 89 0.38 11.70 -12.78
N LYS A 90 1.53 11.65 -12.12
CA LYS A 90 2.73 12.40 -12.54
C LYS A 90 3.27 11.94 -13.90
N LEU A 91 3.22 10.64 -14.16
CA LEU A 91 3.70 10.04 -15.41
C LEU A 91 2.66 10.12 -16.55
N GLY A 92 1.44 10.50 -16.24
CA GLY A 92 0.34 10.51 -17.22
C GLY A 92 -0.10 9.10 -17.64
N SER A 93 0.12 8.09 -16.82
CA SER A 93 -0.24 6.70 -17.10
C SER A 93 -1.60 6.36 -16.52
N SER A 94 -2.54 5.90 -17.36
CA SER A 94 -3.84 5.45 -16.89
C SER A 94 -3.73 4.16 -16.09
N ILE A 95 -4.37 4.14 -14.91
CA ILE A 95 -4.50 2.95 -14.07
C ILE A 95 -5.95 2.43 -14.01
N GLU A 96 -6.81 2.98 -14.86
CA GLU A 96 -8.19 2.50 -14.96
C GLU A 96 -8.25 1.04 -15.40
N GLY A 97 -9.03 0.24 -14.68
CA GLY A 97 -9.14 -1.20 -14.91
C GLY A 97 -7.96 -2.02 -14.38
N ALA A 98 -6.98 -1.39 -13.73
CA ALA A 98 -5.79 -2.05 -13.20
C ALA A 98 -6.09 -2.91 -11.96
N THR A 99 -5.12 -3.74 -11.59
CA THR A 99 -5.04 -4.44 -10.31
C THR A 99 -3.97 -3.79 -9.44
N LEU A 100 -4.31 -3.57 -8.18
CA LEU A 100 -3.38 -3.09 -7.15
C LEU A 100 -3.02 -4.24 -6.22
N TYR A 101 -1.73 -4.51 -6.10
CA TYR A 101 -1.18 -5.45 -5.13
C TYR A 101 -0.57 -4.66 -3.98
N CYS A 102 -0.99 -4.92 -2.76
CA CYS A 102 -0.48 -4.25 -1.58
C CYS A 102 -0.12 -5.27 -0.50
N THR A 103 0.98 -5.07 0.19
CA THR A 103 1.38 -5.95 1.29
C THR A 103 0.36 -5.99 2.42
N HIS A 104 -0.34 -4.87 2.64
CA HIS A 104 -1.36 -4.72 3.68
C HIS A 104 -2.68 -4.22 3.09
N GLN A 105 -3.77 -4.53 3.77
CA GLN A 105 -5.08 -4.05 3.36
C GLN A 105 -5.11 -2.52 3.34
N PRO A 106 -5.58 -1.90 2.24
CA PRO A 106 -5.74 -0.45 2.16
C PRO A 106 -6.72 0.08 3.21
N CYS A 107 -6.36 1.21 3.83
CA CYS A 107 -7.26 1.92 4.74
C CYS A 107 -8.40 2.61 3.99
N VAL A 108 -9.35 3.17 4.72
CA VAL A 108 -10.51 3.88 4.15
C VAL A 108 -10.12 5.04 3.24
N LEU A 109 -9.10 5.81 3.59
CA LEU A 109 -8.62 6.92 2.77
C LEU A 109 -8.09 6.42 1.42
N CYS A 110 -7.30 5.36 1.44
CA CYS A 110 -6.77 4.73 0.22
C CYS A 110 -7.87 4.04 -0.58
N ALA A 111 -8.84 3.39 0.08
CA ALA A 111 -9.97 2.75 -0.59
C ALA A 111 -10.75 3.74 -1.47
N LYS A 112 -11.04 4.92 -0.97
CA LYS A 112 -11.72 5.99 -1.72
C LYS A 112 -10.92 6.41 -2.96
N MET A 113 -9.60 6.58 -2.81
CA MET A 113 -8.72 6.94 -3.93
C MET A 113 -8.64 5.83 -4.98
N ILE A 114 -8.54 4.58 -4.54
CA ILE A 114 -8.46 3.39 -5.40
C ILE A 114 -9.74 3.27 -6.26
N VAL A 115 -10.91 3.38 -5.63
CA VAL A 115 -12.19 3.36 -6.35
C VAL A 115 -12.28 4.50 -7.35
N ASN A 116 -11.93 5.72 -6.94
CA ASN A 116 -12.02 6.90 -7.79
C ASN A 116 -10.99 6.87 -8.95
N ALA A 117 -9.87 6.20 -8.77
CA ALA A 117 -8.86 6.00 -9.82
C ALA A 117 -9.26 4.95 -10.87
N GLY A 118 -10.35 4.23 -10.66
CA GLY A 118 -10.85 3.23 -11.59
C GLY A 118 -10.17 1.86 -11.49
N ILE A 119 -9.42 1.59 -10.44
CA ILE A 119 -8.85 0.27 -10.16
C ILE A 119 -9.99 -0.72 -9.93
N LYS A 120 -9.89 -1.91 -10.51
CA LYS A 120 -10.97 -2.91 -10.48
C LYS A 120 -10.74 -4.06 -9.52
N ARG A 121 -9.50 -4.28 -9.12
CA ARG A 121 -9.12 -5.38 -8.24
C ARG A 121 -8.01 -4.94 -7.28
N VAL A 122 -8.14 -5.32 -6.03
CA VAL A 122 -7.12 -5.14 -5.00
C VAL A 122 -6.79 -6.49 -4.40
N VAL A 123 -5.51 -6.84 -4.38
CA VAL A 123 -4.98 -8.03 -3.72
C VAL A 123 -4.07 -7.58 -2.59
N TYR A 124 -4.30 -8.11 -1.38
CA TYR A 124 -3.46 -7.82 -0.22
C TYR A 124 -3.14 -9.10 0.55
N GLU A 125 -2.13 -9.07 1.38
CA GLU A 125 -1.68 -10.24 2.14
C GLU A 125 -1.95 -10.08 3.64
N GLU A 126 -1.48 -9.01 4.25
CA GLU A 126 -1.60 -8.77 5.68
C GLU A 126 -2.61 -7.66 6.02
N GLY A 127 -3.00 -7.60 7.28
CA GLY A 127 -3.86 -6.57 7.82
C GLY A 127 -5.23 -7.09 8.24
N TYR A 128 -5.94 -6.22 8.94
CA TYR A 128 -7.29 -6.51 9.42
C TYR A 128 -8.32 -5.77 8.55
N PRO A 129 -9.46 -6.40 8.28
CA PRO A 129 -10.55 -5.74 7.57
C PRO A 129 -11.01 -4.49 8.31
N ASP A 130 -10.96 -3.36 7.62
CA ASP A 130 -11.66 -2.15 8.01
C ASP A 130 -13.05 -2.21 7.37
N ASP A 131 -14.09 -2.31 8.18
CA ASP A 131 -15.46 -2.51 7.68
C ASP A 131 -15.90 -1.37 6.75
N PHE A 132 -15.47 -0.15 7.00
CA PHE A 132 -15.82 0.97 6.14
C PHE A 132 -15.03 0.92 4.81
N ALA A 133 -13.78 0.53 4.82
CA ALA A 133 -13.02 0.30 3.60
C ALA A 133 -13.65 -0.83 2.76
N LEU A 134 -14.06 -1.93 3.39
CA LEU A 134 -14.77 -3.02 2.72
C LEU A 134 -16.05 -2.53 2.03
N LYS A 135 -16.84 -1.71 2.72
CA LYS A 135 -18.06 -1.12 2.17
C LYS A 135 -17.77 -0.23 0.96
N ILE A 136 -16.73 0.59 1.01
CA ILE A 136 -16.30 1.44 -0.10
C ILE A 136 -15.93 0.59 -1.33
N PHE A 137 -15.16 -0.47 -1.14
CA PHE A 137 -14.80 -1.37 -2.25
C PHE A 137 -16.01 -2.10 -2.83
N GLU A 138 -16.90 -2.60 -1.98
CA GLU A 138 -18.12 -3.30 -2.41
C GLU A 138 -19.02 -2.38 -3.23
N GLU A 139 -19.37 -1.20 -2.72
CA GLU A 139 -20.20 -0.23 -3.43
C GLU A 139 -19.52 0.29 -4.71
N GLY A 140 -18.19 0.43 -4.69
CA GLY A 140 -17.39 0.85 -5.84
C GLY A 140 -17.17 -0.23 -6.91
N GLY A 141 -17.62 -1.45 -6.67
CA GLY A 141 -17.47 -2.57 -7.59
C GLY A 141 -16.01 -3.04 -7.74
N VAL A 142 -15.18 -2.84 -6.71
CA VAL A 142 -13.79 -3.30 -6.66
C VAL A 142 -13.71 -4.66 -6.00
N ALA A 143 -13.13 -5.65 -6.69
CA ALA A 143 -12.86 -6.96 -6.11
C ALA A 143 -11.71 -6.85 -5.11
N LEU A 144 -11.97 -7.17 -3.84
CA LEU A 144 -10.97 -7.18 -2.77
C LEU A 144 -10.67 -8.64 -2.39
N GLU A 145 -9.43 -9.05 -2.51
CA GLU A 145 -9.00 -10.43 -2.30
C GLU A 145 -7.79 -10.48 -1.38
N GLN A 146 -7.86 -11.33 -0.36
CA GLN A 146 -6.73 -11.60 0.53
C GLN A 146 -5.94 -12.81 0.03
N MET A 147 -4.64 -12.62 -0.17
CA MET A 147 -3.71 -13.71 -0.44
C MET A 147 -3.27 -14.33 0.88
N GLN A 148 -3.28 -15.67 0.95
CA GLN A 148 -2.74 -16.36 2.12
C GLN A 148 -1.23 -16.12 2.21
N THR A 149 -0.77 -15.75 3.39
CA THR A 149 0.65 -15.61 3.69
C THR A 149 1.35 -16.94 3.41
N ARG A 150 2.38 -16.95 2.60
CA ARG A 150 3.25 -18.12 2.47
C ARG A 150 3.87 -18.39 3.84
N GLU A 151 3.78 -19.63 4.32
CA GLU A 151 4.64 -20.05 5.41
C GLU A 151 6.08 -19.77 4.97
N LYS A 152 6.79 -18.94 5.71
CA LYS A 152 8.21 -18.73 5.48
C LYS A 152 8.86 -20.11 5.65
N GLU A 153 9.37 -20.68 4.57
CA GLU A 153 10.24 -21.84 4.71
C GLU A 153 11.35 -21.43 5.71
N PRO A 154 11.64 -22.30 6.71
CA PRO A 154 12.74 -22.01 7.62
C PRO A 154 14.02 -21.87 6.80
N ASP A 155 14.73 -20.76 7.03
CA ASP A 155 16.04 -20.54 6.44
C ASP A 155 16.89 -21.79 6.72
N HIS A 156 17.20 -22.53 5.69
CA HIS A 156 18.19 -23.58 5.78
C HIS A 156 19.56 -22.91 5.89
N GLU A 157 20.09 -22.92 7.13
CA GLU A 157 21.52 -22.65 7.37
C GLU A 157 22.41 -23.65 6.62
#